data_4f41308b403924fcbcb79e7ae121c688
#
_entry.id   4f41308b403924fcbcb79e7ae121c688
#
_cell.length_a   1.000
_cell.length_b   1.000
_cell.length_c   1.000
_cell.angle_alpha   90.00
_cell.angle_beta   90.00
_cell.angle_gamma   90.00
#
_symmetry.space_group_name_H-M   'P 1'
#
loop_
_entity.id
_entity.type
_entity.pdbx_description
1 polymer ?
#
loop_
_entity_poly.entity_id
_entity_poly.type
_entity_poly.pdbx_seq_one_letter_code
_entity_poly.pdbx_strand_id
1 'polypeptide(L)'
;GKVKTYDEWCKPKLVDNALEILNKEIPRFKEKINSVHLCFTSDPFMHGYDEVSDMSIKIIKKLNAEGIKCTVLTKGILPKELAQLSSDNEYGITLVSLSEDFRKEYEPNSATFAERIESLKALHRLGCKTWVSIEPYPTPNIINQDFSEILEAVSFVDKIIFGRLNYNKQVTD
;
A
#
# COMPACT_ATOMS: atom_id res chain seq x y z
N GLY A 1 -5.85 0.49 -26.30
CA GLY A 1 -4.54 0.25 -25.74
C GLY A 1 -4.01 -1.08 -26.25
N LYS A 2 -2.71 -1.19 -26.54
CA LYS A 2 -2.11 -2.47 -26.90
C LYS A 2 -2.24 -3.43 -25.71
N VAL A 3 -2.74 -4.64 -25.94
CA VAL A 3 -2.73 -5.71 -24.95
C VAL A 3 -1.25 -6.04 -24.70
N LYS A 4 -0.79 -5.83 -23.47
CA LYS A 4 0.57 -6.21 -23.05
C LYS A 4 0.58 -7.70 -22.76
N THR A 5 1.70 -8.36 -23.04
CA THR A 5 1.94 -9.70 -22.52
C THR A 5 2.01 -9.65 -20.99
N TYR A 6 1.80 -10.79 -20.31
CA TYR A 6 1.92 -10.86 -18.85
C TYR A 6 3.30 -10.38 -18.37
N ASP A 7 4.37 -10.78 -19.05
CA ASP A 7 5.75 -10.39 -18.73
C ASP A 7 5.99 -8.88 -18.91
N GLU A 8 5.37 -8.26 -19.92
CA GLU A 8 5.43 -6.81 -20.09
C GLU A 8 4.62 -6.06 -19.03
N TRP A 9 3.53 -6.66 -18.57
CA TRP A 9 2.70 -6.10 -17.52
C TRP A 9 3.39 -6.15 -16.15
N CYS A 10 4.12 -7.23 -15.88
CA CYS A 10 4.90 -7.41 -14.65
C CYS A 10 6.12 -6.50 -14.52
N LYS A 11 6.52 -5.80 -15.60
CA LYS A 11 7.63 -4.83 -15.54
C LYS A 11 7.09 -3.46 -15.16
N PRO A 12 7.39 -2.96 -13.94
CA PRO A 12 6.94 -1.63 -13.53
C PRO A 12 7.54 -0.56 -14.44
N LYS A 13 6.74 0.46 -14.72
CA LYS A 13 7.17 1.64 -15.47
C LYS A 13 6.66 2.88 -14.76
N LEU A 14 7.56 3.81 -14.51
CA LEU A 14 7.18 5.13 -14.04
C LEU A 14 6.43 5.89 -15.14
N VAL A 15 5.52 6.75 -14.71
CA VAL A 15 4.93 7.78 -15.57
C VAL A 15 5.87 9.00 -15.50
N ASP A 16 6.74 9.16 -16.51
CA ASP A 16 7.82 10.15 -16.50
C ASP A 16 7.33 11.58 -16.25
N ASN A 17 6.14 11.92 -16.74
CA ASN A 17 5.53 13.24 -16.59
C ASN A 17 4.48 13.33 -15.47
N ALA A 18 4.50 12.43 -14.49
CA ALA A 18 3.50 12.39 -13.42
C ALA A 18 3.38 13.73 -12.68
N LEU A 19 4.50 14.37 -12.34
CA LEU A 19 4.50 15.66 -11.65
C LEU A 19 3.98 16.81 -12.53
N GLU A 20 4.19 16.76 -13.84
CA GLU A 20 3.64 17.73 -14.78
C GLU A 20 2.12 17.58 -14.90
N ILE A 21 1.63 16.34 -14.93
CA ILE A 21 0.19 16.05 -14.93
C ILE A 21 -0.43 16.62 -13.65
N LEU A 22 0.15 16.34 -12.48
CA LEU A 22 -0.32 16.88 -11.20
C LEU A 22 -0.35 18.42 -11.21
N ASN A 23 0.68 19.08 -11.75
CA ASN A 23 0.70 20.56 -11.88
C ASN A 23 -0.51 21.11 -12.64
N LYS A 24 -1.00 20.39 -13.65
CA LYS A 24 -2.14 20.78 -14.47
C LYS A 24 -3.48 20.41 -13.83
N GLU A 25 -3.54 19.30 -13.11
CA GLU A 25 -4.79 18.75 -12.57
C GLU A 25 -5.13 19.30 -11.19
N ILE A 26 -4.16 19.49 -10.31
CA ILE A 26 -4.42 20.00 -8.96
C ILE A 26 -5.24 21.29 -8.97
N PRO A 27 -4.89 22.35 -9.74
CA PRO A 27 -5.68 23.58 -9.77
C PRO A 27 -7.14 23.39 -10.21
N ARG A 28 -7.42 22.35 -11.00
CA ARG A 28 -8.77 22.07 -11.52
C ARG A 28 -9.63 21.29 -10.54
N PHE A 29 -9.01 20.45 -9.70
CA PHE A 29 -9.72 19.49 -8.87
C PHE A 29 -9.55 19.71 -7.38
N LYS A 30 -8.59 20.53 -6.93
CA LYS A 30 -8.25 20.76 -5.53
C LYS A 30 -9.48 20.97 -4.63
N GLU A 31 -10.41 21.81 -5.03
CA GLU A 31 -11.62 22.12 -4.25
C GLU A 31 -12.62 20.94 -4.16
N LYS A 32 -12.41 19.89 -4.96
CA LYS A 32 -13.27 18.69 -5.03
C LYS A 32 -12.61 17.46 -4.43
N ILE A 33 -11.33 17.54 -4.05
CA ILE A 33 -10.54 16.42 -3.56
C ILE A 33 -10.36 16.56 -2.06
N ASN A 34 -10.82 15.58 -1.29
CA ASN A 34 -10.58 15.50 0.15
C ASN A 34 -9.27 14.77 0.47
N SER A 35 -8.93 13.77 -0.33
CA SER A 35 -7.71 12.98 -0.18
C SER A 35 -7.37 12.27 -1.49
N VAL A 36 -6.10 11.90 -1.66
CA VAL A 36 -5.62 11.05 -2.74
C VAL A 36 -5.18 9.72 -2.16
N HIS A 37 -5.72 8.63 -2.69
CA HIS A 37 -5.34 7.28 -2.32
C HIS A 37 -4.34 6.70 -3.34
N LEU A 38 -3.15 6.32 -2.87
CA LEU A 38 -2.09 5.74 -3.69
C LEU A 38 -2.07 4.23 -3.46
N CYS A 39 -2.61 3.45 -4.41
CA CYS A 39 -2.43 1.99 -4.48
C CYS A 39 -3.33 1.24 -5.48
N PHE A 40 -4.32 1.86 -6.11
CA PHE A 40 -5.35 1.12 -6.86
C PHE A 40 -4.85 0.36 -8.10
N THR A 41 -3.84 0.85 -8.78
CA THR A 41 -3.35 0.23 -10.04
C THR A 41 -1.91 -0.23 -9.97
N SER A 42 -1.17 0.25 -8.98
CA SER A 42 0.23 -0.12 -8.76
C SER A 42 0.60 0.15 -7.30
N ASP A 43 1.62 -0.54 -6.81
CA ASP A 43 2.13 -0.33 -5.45
C ASP A 43 3.01 0.93 -5.39
N PRO A 44 2.71 1.92 -4.54
CA PRO A 44 3.49 3.16 -4.44
C PRO A 44 4.88 2.97 -3.82
N PHE A 45 5.10 1.89 -3.07
CA PHE A 45 6.38 1.52 -2.46
C PHE A 45 6.76 0.10 -2.84
N MET A 46 6.70 -0.18 -4.15
CA MET A 46 6.96 -1.48 -4.72
C MET A 46 8.32 -2.02 -4.28
N HIS A 47 8.33 -3.20 -3.67
CA HIS A 47 9.54 -3.83 -3.16
C HIS A 47 10.59 -4.05 -4.25
N GLY A 48 11.82 -3.60 -4.01
CA GLY A 48 12.93 -3.71 -4.96
C GLY A 48 12.98 -2.64 -6.07
N TYR A 49 12.16 -1.57 -5.98
CA TYR A 49 12.11 -0.49 -6.96
C TYR A 49 12.17 0.89 -6.29
N ASP A 50 13.38 1.32 -5.95
CA ASP A 50 13.62 2.58 -5.22
C ASP A 50 13.11 3.80 -6.00
N GLU A 51 13.22 3.79 -7.33
CA GLU A 51 12.72 4.86 -8.19
C GLU A 51 11.19 5.05 -8.10
N VAL A 52 10.43 3.98 -7.83
CA VAL A 52 8.98 4.05 -7.59
C VAL A 52 8.71 4.73 -6.25
N SER A 53 9.44 4.36 -5.21
CA SER A 53 9.36 4.98 -3.88
C SER A 53 9.69 6.46 -3.94
N ASP A 54 10.78 6.85 -4.61
CA ASP A 54 11.20 8.24 -4.78
C ASP A 54 10.13 9.08 -5.50
N MET A 55 9.54 8.54 -6.56
CA MET A 55 8.47 9.22 -7.28
C MET A 55 7.22 9.38 -6.41
N SER A 56 6.84 8.36 -5.67
CA SER A 56 5.69 8.38 -4.76
C SER A 56 5.86 9.44 -3.67
N ILE A 57 7.06 9.55 -3.08
CA ILE A 57 7.37 10.59 -2.09
C ILE A 57 7.26 11.99 -2.71
N LYS A 58 7.78 12.19 -3.93
CA LYS A 58 7.65 13.48 -4.65
C LYS A 58 6.19 13.83 -4.91
N ILE A 59 5.37 12.86 -5.29
CA ILE A 59 3.93 13.03 -5.50
C ILE A 59 3.25 13.43 -4.19
N ILE A 60 3.51 12.71 -3.08
CA ILE A 60 2.93 13.01 -1.78
C ILE A 60 3.34 14.41 -1.32
N LYS A 61 4.63 14.76 -1.39
CA LYS A 61 5.14 16.11 -1.05
C LYS A 61 4.39 17.20 -1.82
N LYS A 62 4.19 16.99 -3.12
CA LYS A 62 3.49 17.95 -3.96
C LYS A 62 2.01 18.09 -3.57
N LEU A 63 1.31 17.00 -3.33
CA LEU A 63 -0.09 17.02 -2.88
C LEU A 63 -0.21 17.69 -1.52
N ASN A 64 0.67 17.38 -0.58
CA ASN A 64 0.69 18.00 0.75
C ASN A 64 0.98 19.51 0.70
N ALA A 65 1.85 19.98 -0.21
CA ALA A 65 2.09 21.42 -0.42
C ALA A 65 0.83 22.17 -0.85
N GLU A 66 -0.13 21.48 -1.44
CA GLU A 66 -1.44 22.01 -1.84
C GLU A 66 -2.54 21.76 -0.81
N GLY A 67 -2.19 21.24 0.38
CA GLY A 67 -3.13 20.93 1.45
C GLY A 67 -3.96 19.66 1.21
N ILE A 68 -3.58 18.83 0.24
CA ILE A 68 -4.26 17.57 -0.07
C ILE A 68 -3.57 16.44 0.70
N LYS A 69 -4.31 15.78 1.59
CA LYS A 69 -3.81 14.61 2.32
C LYS A 69 -3.74 13.37 1.44
N CYS A 70 -2.82 12.48 1.79
CA CYS A 70 -2.64 11.21 1.09
C CYS A 70 -2.93 10.02 2.00
N THR A 71 -3.59 9.01 1.44
CA THR A 71 -3.70 7.69 2.04
C THR A 71 -2.89 6.71 1.20
N VAL A 72 -2.02 5.97 1.84
CA VAL A 72 -1.09 5.04 1.19
C VAL A 72 -1.38 3.62 1.63
N LEU A 73 -1.33 2.68 0.68
CA LEU A 73 -1.35 1.25 0.96
C LEU A 73 -0.28 0.55 0.12
N THR A 74 0.53 -0.31 0.73
CA THR A 74 1.61 -1.03 0.05
C THR A 74 1.78 -2.46 0.54
N LYS A 75 2.37 -3.30 -0.31
CA LYS A 75 2.97 -4.59 0.03
C LYS A 75 4.51 -4.52 0.08
N GLY A 76 5.06 -3.33 -0.01
CA GLY A 76 6.48 -3.03 0.16
C GLY A 76 6.82 -2.54 1.55
N ILE A 77 7.93 -1.82 1.65
CA ILE A 77 8.47 -1.24 2.89
C ILE A 77 8.20 0.26 2.89
N LEU A 78 7.57 0.76 3.94
CA LEU A 78 7.28 2.18 4.10
C LEU A 78 8.56 2.94 4.54
N PRO A 79 9.04 3.92 3.77
CA PRO A 79 10.22 4.70 4.14
C PRO A 79 9.98 5.58 5.37
N LYS A 80 10.95 5.64 6.29
CA LYS A 80 10.85 6.46 7.52
C LYS A 80 10.66 7.95 7.25
N GLU A 81 11.13 8.44 6.09
CA GLU A 81 10.99 9.84 5.70
C GLU A 81 9.53 10.30 5.51
N LEU A 82 8.60 9.36 5.35
CA LEU A 82 7.16 9.65 5.33
C LEU A 82 6.69 10.35 6.61
N ALA A 83 7.34 10.11 7.75
CA ALA A 83 7.04 10.77 9.01
C ALA A 83 7.38 12.28 9.00
N GLN A 84 8.13 12.77 8.03
CA GLN A 84 8.45 14.19 7.86
C GLN A 84 7.43 14.92 6.97
N LEU A 85 6.44 14.20 6.44
CA LEU A 85 5.39 14.76 5.59
C LEU A 85 4.19 15.19 6.43
N SER A 86 3.07 15.55 5.78
CA SER A 86 1.88 16.00 6.51
C SER A 86 1.40 14.96 7.53
N SER A 87 1.12 15.41 8.76
CA SER A 87 0.51 14.60 9.83
C SER A 87 -0.91 14.12 9.50
N ASP A 88 -1.53 14.68 8.45
CA ASP A 88 -2.85 14.27 7.99
C ASP A 88 -2.81 13.06 7.04
N ASN A 89 -1.63 12.69 6.56
CA ASN A 89 -1.47 11.48 5.76
C ASN A 89 -1.74 10.23 6.60
N GLU A 90 -2.20 9.18 5.91
CA GLU A 90 -2.42 7.86 6.50
C GLU A 90 -1.57 6.83 5.75
N TYR A 91 -0.79 6.03 6.49
CA TYR A 91 0.11 5.04 5.92
C TYR A 91 -0.32 3.64 6.31
N GLY A 92 -0.44 2.75 5.33
CA GLY A 92 -0.93 1.40 5.53
C GLY A 92 -0.15 0.34 4.79
N ILE A 93 -0.27 -0.88 5.29
CA ILE A 93 0.22 -2.09 4.65
C ILE A 93 -0.90 -3.08 4.41
N THR A 94 -0.77 -3.90 3.38
CA THR A 94 -1.59 -5.10 3.22
C THR A 94 -0.96 -6.24 4.01
N LEU A 95 -1.73 -6.88 4.90
CA LEU A 95 -1.29 -8.00 5.71
C LEU A 95 -2.42 -9.03 5.84
N VAL A 96 -2.39 -10.07 5.02
CA VAL A 96 -3.45 -11.09 4.97
C VAL A 96 -3.04 -12.43 5.59
N SER A 97 -1.77 -12.58 5.94
CA SER A 97 -1.18 -13.76 6.58
C SER A 97 0.10 -13.37 7.30
N LEU A 98 0.61 -14.26 8.16
CA LEU A 98 1.96 -14.20 8.73
C LEU A 98 2.87 -15.30 8.16
N SER A 99 2.35 -16.16 7.29
CA SER A 99 3.09 -17.26 6.67
C SER A 99 3.92 -16.77 5.48
N GLU A 100 5.23 -16.86 5.57
CA GLU A 100 6.14 -16.52 4.48
C GLU A 100 6.00 -17.48 3.27
N ASP A 101 5.56 -18.72 3.47
CA ASP A 101 5.29 -19.63 2.36
C ASP A 101 4.04 -19.19 1.58
N PHE A 102 2.98 -18.74 2.28
CA PHE A 102 1.85 -18.11 1.64
C PHE A 102 2.28 -16.86 0.84
N ARG A 103 3.13 -16.01 1.42
CA ARG A 103 3.63 -14.82 0.72
C ARG A 103 4.38 -15.17 -0.57
N LYS A 104 5.28 -16.15 -0.52
CA LYS A 104 6.05 -16.58 -1.71
C LYS A 104 5.16 -17.09 -2.83
N GLU A 105 4.07 -17.76 -2.49
CA GLU A 105 3.13 -18.35 -3.46
C GLU A 105 2.16 -17.31 -4.03
N TYR A 106 1.55 -16.47 -3.16
CA TYR A 106 0.45 -15.58 -3.54
C TYR A 106 0.84 -14.11 -3.69
N GLU A 107 1.95 -13.69 -3.11
CA GLU A 107 2.48 -12.32 -3.19
C GLU A 107 3.97 -12.32 -3.55
N PRO A 108 4.38 -13.01 -4.63
CA PRO A 108 5.78 -13.03 -5.04
C PRO A 108 6.26 -11.59 -5.32
N ASN A 109 7.51 -11.29 -5.01
CA ASN A 109 8.12 -9.97 -5.19
C ASN A 109 7.60 -8.86 -4.23
N SER A 110 6.83 -9.20 -3.21
CA SER A 110 6.49 -8.28 -2.14
C SER A 110 7.50 -8.35 -0.99
N ALA A 111 7.57 -7.33 -0.14
CA ALA A 111 8.36 -7.38 1.09
C ALA A 111 7.86 -8.49 2.04
N THR A 112 8.70 -9.01 2.89
CA THR A 112 8.28 -9.97 3.92
C THR A 112 7.24 -9.36 4.86
N PHE A 113 6.41 -10.18 5.46
CA PHE A 113 5.40 -9.67 6.40
C PHE A 113 6.07 -8.98 7.61
N ALA A 114 7.21 -9.51 8.07
CA ALA A 114 7.97 -8.90 9.15
C ALA A 114 8.48 -7.49 8.78
N GLU A 115 9.05 -7.31 7.59
CA GLU A 115 9.52 -6.00 7.11
C GLU A 115 8.38 -4.99 6.97
N ARG A 116 7.22 -5.43 6.47
CA ARG A 116 6.02 -4.56 6.36
C ARG A 116 5.58 -4.09 7.74
N ILE A 117 5.43 -5.00 8.71
CA ILE A 117 5.01 -4.71 10.08
C ILE A 117 6.01 -3.76 10.75
N GLU A 118 7.31 -4.04 10.68
CA GLU A 118 8.33 -3.19 11.31
C GLU A 118 8.40 -1.79 10.69
N SER A 119 8.25 -1.66 9.37
CA SER A 119 8.22 -0.35 8.71
C SER A 119 7.00 0.48 9.15
N LEU A 120 5.82 -0.13 9.23
CA LEU A 120 4.60 0.52 9.71
C LEU A 120 4.71 0.90 11.20
N LYS A 121 5.25 0.00 12.03
CA LYS A 121 5.48 0.23 13.46
C LYS A 121 6.47 1.37 13.70
N ALA A 122 7.48 1.49 12.84
CA ALA A 122 8.41 2.62 12.89
C ALA A 122 7.70 3.95 12.62
N LEU A 123 6.82 4.03 11.63
CA LEU A 123 6.01 5.23 11.36
C LEU A 123 5.03 5.53 12.49
N HIS A 124 4.37 4.51 13.04
CA HIS A 124 3.47 4.67 14.19
C HIS A 124 4.19 5.28 15.40
N ARG A 125 5.39 4.77 15.73
CA ARG A 125 6.25 5.33 16.81
C ARG A 125 6.66 6.78 16.57
N LEU A 126 6.70 7.22 15.33
CA LEU A 126 6.98 8.60 14.93
C LEU A 126 5.72 9.48 14.90
N GLY A 127 4.56 8.96 15.33
CA GLY A 127 3.29 9.69 15.43
C GLY A 127 2.49 9.78 14.14
N CYS A 128 2.82 8.97 13.13
CA CYS A 128 2.01 8.89 11.90
C CYS A 128 0.70 8.14 12.17
N LYS A 129 -0.36 8.52 11.45
CA LYS A 129 -1.60 7.75 11.37
C LYS A 129 -1.36 6.48 10.57
N THR A 130 -1.60 5.32 11.18
CA THR A 130 -1.26 4.02 10.60
C THR A 130 -2.48 3.11 10.47
N TRP A 131 -2.48 2.26 9.45
CA TRP A 131 -3.57 1.33 9.23
C TRP A 131 -3.11 0.05 8.54
N VAL A 132 -3.93 -1.00 8.65
CA VAL A 132 -3.70 -2.28 7.99
C VAL A 132 -4.91 -2.68 7.19
N SER A 133 -4.69 -3.11 5.95
CA SER A 133 -5.67 -3.80 5.13
C SER A 133 -5.46 -5.31 5.25
N ILE A 134 -6.41 -5.99 5.88
CA ILE A 134 -6.51 -7.45 5.89
C ILE A 134 -7.48 -7.85 4.79
N GLU A 135 -7.15 -7.45 3.54
CA GLU A 135 -8.01 -7.65 2.39
C GLU A 135 -7.18 -7.91 1.13
N PRO A 136 -7.53 -8.96 0.37
CA PRO A 136 -8.57 -9.96 0.63
C PRO A 136 -8.10 -11.07 1.59
N TYR A 137 -8.80 -11.28 2.71
CA TYR A 137 -8.46 -12.35 3.67
C TYR A 137 -8.75 -13.73 3.06
N PRO A 138 -7.77 -14.63 3.02
CA PRO A 138 -7.92 -15.95 2.40
C PRO A 138 -8.86 -16.86 3.19
N THR A 139 -9.55 -17.72 2.47
CA THR A 139 -10.43 -18.73 3.07
C THR A 139 -9.62 -19.92 3.63
N PRO A 140 -10.17 -20.70 4.60
CA PRO A 140 -9.43 -21.78 5.25
C PRO A 140 -8.92 -22.88 4.32
N ASN A 141 -9.56 -23.06 3.15
CA ASN A 141 -9.09 -24.01 2.12
C ASN A 141 -7.84 -23.53 1.36
N ILE A 142 -7.50 -22.24 1.43
CA ILE A 142 -6.28 -21.66 0.86
C ILE A 142 -5.17 -21.71 1.92
N ILE A 143 -5.48 -21.23 3.11
CA ILE A 143 -4.57 -21.30 4.25
C ILE A 143 -5.36 -21.39 5.55
N ASN A 144 -5.03 -22.39 6.38
CA ASN A 144 -5.56 -22.47 7.73
C ASN A 144 -4.63 -21.71 8.68
N GLN A 145 -5.09 -20.56 9.19
CA GLN A 145 -4.31 -19.67 10.06
C GLN A 145 -5.18 -19.09 11.16
N ASP A 146 -4.57 -18.75 12.29
CA ASP A 146 -5.27 -18.08 13.38
C ASP A 146 -5.34 -16.58 13.09
N PHE A 147 -6.56 -16.07 12.94
CA PHE A 147 -6.79 -14.65 12.71
C PHE A 147 -6.37 -13.78 13.90
N SER A 148 -6.43 -14.33 15.12
CA SER A 148 -6.04 -13.58 16.32
C SER A 148 -4.55 -13.24 16.34
N GLU A 149 -3.69 -14.10 15.79
CA GLU A 149 -2.25 -13.82 15.67
C GLU A 149 -1.97 -12.62 14.76
N ILE A 150 -2.74 -12.50 13.67
CA ILE A 150 -2.63 -11.34 12.76
C ILE A 150 -3.06 -10.06 13.49
N LEU A 151 -4.18 -10.09 14.21
CA LEU A 151 -4.67 -8.95 14.99
C LEU A 151 -3.68 -8.54 16.07
N GLU A 152 -3.06 -9.50 16.77
CA GLU A 152 -2.05 -9.22 17.78
C GLU A 152 -0.81 -8.55 17.16
N ALA A 153 -0.32 -9.07 16.02
CA ALA A 153 0.84 -8.53 15.32
C ALA A 153 0.66 -7.06 14.90
N VAL A 154 -0.58 -6.61 14.67
CA VAL A 154 -0.91 -5.25 14.24
C VAL A 154 -1.72 -4.45 15.26
N SER A 155 -1.77 -4.89 16.51
CA SER A 155 -2.56 -4.23 17.58
C SER A 155 -2.19 -2.77 17.87
N PHE A 156 -1.05 -2.31 17.37
CA PHE A 156 -0.53 -0.95 17.53
C PHE A 156 -1.14 0.08 16.56
N VAL A 157 -1.79 -0.34 15.46
CA VAL A 157 -2.28 0.59 14.43
C VAL A 157 -3.56 1.30 14.83
N ASP A 158 -3.84 2.45 14.20
CA ASP A 158 -5.02 3.26 14.48
C ASP A 158 -6.29 2.69 13.82
N LYS A 159 -6.14 1.92 12.72
CA LYS A 159 -7.28 1.41 11.94
C LYS A 159 -6.96 0.07 11.29
N ILE A 160 -7.92 -0.82 11.26
CA ILE A 160 -7.88 -2.07 10.49
C ILE A 160 -9.08 -2.08 9.54
N ILE A 161 -8.82 -2.43 8.27
CA ILE A 161 -9.83 -2.72 7.26
C ILE A 161 -9.81 -4.21 7.00
N PHE A 162 -10.95 -4.85 7.06
CA PHE A 162 -11.10 -6.29 6.83
C PHE A 162 -12.03 -6.55 5.65
N GLY A 163 -11.60 -7.42 4.74
CA GLY A 163 -12.41 -7.86 3.62
C GLY A 163 -12.10 -9.31 3.26
N ARG A 164 -13.15 -10.13 3.14
CA ARG A 164 -13.03 -11.53 2.75
C ARG A 164 -12.66 -11.65 1.27
N LEU A 165 -11.87 -12.68 0.93
CA LEU A 165 -11.58 -13.02 -0.46
C LEU A 165 -12.89 -13.43 -1.18
N ASN A 166 -13.17 -12.75 -2.28
CA ASN A 166 -14.32 -13.00 -3.14
C ASN A 166 -13.84 -13.23 -4.58
N TYR A 167 -14.70 -13.82 -5.41
CA TYR A 167 -14.46 -13.99 -6.85
C TYR A 167 -13.24 -14.83 -7.23
N ASN A 168 -12.76 -15.70 -6.35
CA ASN A 168 -11.73 -16.67 -6.66
C ASN A 168 -12.37 -18.06 -6.84
N LYS A 169 -11.94 -18.82 -7.86
CA LYS A 169 -12.41 -20.19 -8.10
C LYS A 169 -12.09 -21.17 -6.96
N GLN A 170 -11.12 -20.82 -6.11
CA GLN A 170 -10.71 -21.61 -4.94
C GLN A 170 -11.56 -21.27 -3.70
N VAL A 171 -12.36 -20.21 -3.74
CA VAL A 171 -13.24 -19.85 -2.63
C VAL A 171 -14.44 -20.81 -2.63
N THR A 172 -14.53 -21.62 -1.59
CA THR A 172 -15.73 -22.41 -1.30
C THR A 172 -16.56 -21.67 -0.26
N ASP A 173 -17.88 -21.63 -0.47
CA ASP A 173 -18.83 -21.02 0.47
C ASP A 173 -18.89 -21.78 1.81
#